data_e81d3d9e7a9f934ec2c40b32198c3567
#
_entry.id   e81d3d9e7a9f934ec2c40b32198c3567
#
_cell.length_a   1.000
_cell.length_b   1.000
_cell.length_c   1.000
_cell.angle_alpha   90.00
_cell.angle_beta   90.00
_cell.angle_gamma   90.00
#
_symmetry.space_group_name_H-M   'P 1'
#
loop_
_entity.id
_entity.type
_entity.pdbx_description
1 polymer ?
#
loop_
_entity_poly.entity_id
_entity_poly.type
_entity_poly.pdbx_seq_one_letter_code
_entity_poly.pdbx_strand_id
1 'polypeptide(L)'
;MRAQVALFLLATAVGCDSKAADKPASDGTLLTPYLQIQSTLAEDKLDNLAELGAAVVTAAEGKADKPGVDKILQGAGRIAAQDIATARSAFKTMSEGMIEYAKADPDKQKGNMIVHCTMTFAGKGAAWVQKEGKVMNPYEGAMMLHCGDKLQWSDEIPAT
;
A
#
# COMPACT_ATOMS: atom_id res chain seq x y z
N MET A 1 -59.39 -30.65 -35.55
CA MET A 1 -58.23 -29.79 -35.88
C MET A 1 -58.06 -28.79 -34.75
N ARG A 2 -57.05 -28.98 -33.90
CA ARG A 2 -56.73 -28.06 -32.78
C ARG A 2 -55.33 -27.53 -33.01
N ALA A 3 -55.24 -26.25 -33.30
CA ALA A 3 -53.97 -25.54 -33.46
C ALA A 3 -53.43 -25.14 -32.07
N GLN A 4 -52.27 -25.61 -31.73
CA GLN A 4 -51.50 -25.15 -30.54
C GLN A 4 -50.62 -23.97 -30.97
N VAL A 5 -50.85 -22.82 -30.33
CA VAL A 5 -50.00 -21.63 -30.45
C VAL A 5 -48.92 -21.73 -29.39
N ALA A 6 -47.69 -21.92 -29.79
CA ALA A 6 -46.52 -21.89 -28.89
C ALA A 6 -46.09 -20.46 -28.64
N LEU A 7 -46.21 -20.01 -27.39
CA LEU A 7 -45.76 -18.71 -26.92
C LEU A 7 -44.27 -18.79 -26.53
N PHE A 8 -43.37 -18.20 -27.33
CA PHE A 8 -41.95 -18.07 -27.00
C PHE A 8 -41.79 -16.86 -26.07
N LEU A 9 -41.45 -17.14 -24.80
CA LEU A 9 -40.99 -16.14 -23.86
C LEU A 9 -39.46 -15.90 -24.09
N LEU A 10 -39.11 -14.72 -24.63
CA LEU A 10 -37.75 -14.24 -24.64
C LEU A 10 -37.40 -13.76 -23.22
N ALA A 11 -36.57 -14.50 -22.52
CA ALA A 11 -35.92 -14.05 -21.29
C ALA A 11 -34.69 -13.21 -21.66
N THR A 12 -34.78 -11.89 -21.52
CA THR A 12 -33.63 -10.99 -21.58
C THR A 12 -32.85 -11.09 -20.25
N ALA A 13 -31.73 -11.79 -20.26
CA ALA A 13 -30.78 -11.77 -19.15
C ALA A 13 -30.05 -10.42 -19.15
N VAL A 14 -30.40 -9.56 -18.20
CA VAL A 14 -29.59 -8.37 -17.87
C VAL A 14 -28.34 -8.88 -17.14
N GLY A 15 -27.22 -8.95 -17.87
CA GLY A 15 -25.92 -9.20 -17.29
C GLY A 15 -25.51 -7.99 -16.45
N CYS A 16 -25.54 -8.12 -15.13
CA CYS A 16 -24.79 -7.22 -14.25
C CYS A 16 -23.31 -7.56 -14.39
N ASP A 17 -22.61 -6.76 -15.19
CA ASP A 17 -21.15 -6.72 -15.15
C ASP A 17 -20.73 -6.18 -13.76
N SER A 18 -20.61 -7.07 -12.81
CA SER A 18 -19.90 -6.81 -11.57
C SER A 18 -18.41 -6.70 -11.95
N LYS A 19 -17.95 -5.47 -12.12
CA LYS A 19 -16.52 -5.16 -12.19
C LYS A 19 -15.89 -5.78 -10.94
N ALA A 20 -15.28 -6.95 -11.10
CA ALA A 20 -14.55 -7.62 -10.04
C ALA A 20 -13.48 -6.62 -9.57
N ALA A 21 -13.59 -6.18 -8.31
CA ALA A 21 -12.51 -5.42 -7.69
C ALA A 21 -11.25 -6.27 -7.82
N ASP A 22 -10.24 -5.72 -8.46
CA ASP A 22 -8.97 -6.39 -8.69
C ASP A 22 -8.40 -6.76 -7.31
N LYS A 23 -8.46 -8.05 -6.96
CA LYS A 23 -7.92 -8.53 -5.69
C LYS A 23 -6.43 -8.21 -5.70
N PRO A 24 -5.90 -7.50 -4.69
CA PRO A 24 -4.50 -7.14 -4.64
C PRO A 24 -3.64 -8.39 -4.84
N ALA A 25 -2.75 -8.34 -5.83
CA ALA A 25 -1.85 -9.45 -6.14
C ALA A 25 -0.96 -9.71 -4.93
N SER A 26 -1.19 -10.83 -4.24
CA SER A 26 -0.32 -11.28 -3.15
C SER A 26 0.68 -12.28 -3.72
N ASP A 27 1.93 -11.84 -3.85
CA ASP A 27 3.08 -12.70 -4.17
C ASP A 27 3.71 -13.34 -2.92
N GLY A 28 3.05 -13.21 -1.76
CA GLY A 28 3.54 -13.68 -0.47
C GLY A 28 4.63 -12.80 0.13
N THR A 29 4.93 -11.66 -0.49
CA THR A 29 5.91 -10.69 0.05
C THR A 29 5.19 -9.57 0.82
N LEU A 30 5.83 -9.03 1.86
CA LEU A 30 5.34 -7.85 2.58
C LEU A 30 5.38 -6.59 1.72
N LEU A 31 6.30 -6.53 0.76
CA LEU A 31 6.50 -5.36 -0.10
C LEU A 31 5.33 -5.07 -1.02
N THR A 32 4.69 -6.10 -1.60
CA THR A 32 3.63 -5.88 -2.59
C THR A 32 2.45 -5.09 -2.04
N PRO A 33 1.76 -5.51 -0.95
CA PRO A 33 0.66 -4.73 -0.39
C PRO A 33 1.14 -3.40 0.21
N TYR A 34 2.33 -3.33 0.80
CA TYR A 34 2.91 -2.09 1.30
C TYR A 34 3.08 -1.05 0.18
N LEU A 35 3.63 -1.41 -0.97
CA LEU A 35 3.83 -0.52 -2.11
C LEU A 35 2.50 -0.06 -2.73
N GLN A 36 1.48 -0.89 -2.69
CA GLN A 36 0.13 -0.50 -3.10
C GLN A 36 -0.47 0.55 -2.15
N ILE A 37 -0.30 0.40 -0.82
CA ILE A 37 -0.70 1.41 0.16
C ILE A 37 0.07 2.72 -0.11
N GLN A 38 1.38 2.65 -0.33
CA GLN A 38 2.21 3.80 -0.66
C GLN A 38 1.66 4.58 -1.87
N SER A 39 1.33 3.87 -2.94
CA SER A 39 0.79 4.47 -4.16
C SER A 39 -0.60 5.11 -3.94
N THR A 40 -1.49 4.39 -3.23
CA THR A 40 -2.83 4.88 -2.89
C THR A 40 -2.77 6.20 -2.12
N LEU A 41 -1.91 6.28 -1.09
CA LEU A 41 -1.74 7.49 -0.28
C LEU A 41 -1.07 8.64 -1.05
N ALA A 42 -0.16 8.34 -1.98
CA ALA A 42 0.46 9.33 -2.85
C ALA A 42 -0.55 9.96 -3.83
N GLU A 43 -1.64 9.25 -4.13
CA GLU A 43 -2.77 9.75 -4.94
C GLU A 43 -3.87 10.43 -4.11
N ASP A 44 -3.63 10.73 -2.84
CA ASP A 44 -4.62 11.30 -1.89
C ASP A 44 -5.88 10.43 -1.72
N LYS A 45 -5.76 9.10 -1.86
CA LYS A 45 -6.85 8.14 -1.79
C LYS A 45 -6.82 7.31 -0.50
N LEU A 46 -7.97 6.76 -0.14
CA LEU A 46 -8.17 5.82 0.95
C LEU A 46 -8.70 4.46 0.47
N ASP A 47 -8.82 4.28 -0.85
CA ASP A 47 -9.42 3.10 -1.45
C ASP A 47 -8.64 1.84 -1.09
N ASN A 48 -9.34 0.79 -0.73
CA ASN A 48 -8.81 -0.55 -0.46
C ASN A 48 -7.75 -0.63 0.67
N LEU A 49 -7.60 0.42 1.50
CA LEU A 49 -6.60 0.39 2.58
C LEU A 49 -6.87 -0.71 3.61
N ALA A 50 -8.14 -1.04 3.88
CA ALA A 50 -8.50 -2.12 4.79
C ALA A 50 -8.06 -3.49 4.25
N GLU A 51 -8.32 -3.76 2.98
CA GLU A 51 -7.93 -5.00 2.29
C GLU A 51 -6.41 -5.11 2.16
N LEU A 52 -5.74 -4.00 1.84
CA LEU A 52 -4.29 -3.95 1.74
C LEU A 52 -3.63 -4.14 3.11
N GLY A 53 -4.17 -3.55 4.17
CA GLY A 53 -3.72 -3.78 5.54
C GLY A 53 -3.85 -5.24 5.95
N ALA A 54 -4.98 -5.88 5.66
CA ALA A 54 -5.18 -7.30 5.90
C ALA A 54 -4.19 -8.17 5.09
N ALA A 55 -3.91 -7.79 3.83
CA ALA A 55 -2.91 -8.47 3.01
C ALA A 55 -1.49 -8.35 3.59
N VAL A 56 -1.12 -7.20 4.17
CA VAL A 56 0.14 -7.03 4.90
C VAL A 56 0.20 -7.99 6.10
N VAL A 57 -0.87 -8.07 6.90
CA VAL A 57 -0.92 -8.96 8.07
C VAL A 57 -0.75 -10.42 7.64
N THR A 58 -1.47 -10.85 6.61
CA THR A 58 -1.33 -12.22 6.06
C THR A 58 0.09 -12.49 5.55
N ALA A 59 0.68 -11.52 4.82
CA ALA A 59 2.05 -11.66 4.31
C ALA A 59 3.12 -11.68 5.42
N ALA A 60 2.80 -11.18 6.61
CA ALA A 60 3.67 -11.18 7.78
C ALA A 60 3.66 -12.50 8.56
N GLU A 61 2.72 -13.41 8.27
CA GLU A 61 2.64 -14.71 8.95
C GLU A 61 3.96 -15.47 8.82
N GLY A 62 4.44 -15.99 9.96
CA GLY A 62 5.73 -16.68 10.05
C GLY A 62 6.98 -15.78 9.94
N LYS A 63 6.82 -14.44 10.01
CA LYS A 63 7.93 -13.48 9.90
C LYS A 63 8.07 -12.57 11.12
N ALA A 64 7.39 -12.87 12.23
CA ALA A 64 7.38 -12.02 13.44
C ALA A 64 8.78 -11.80 14.06
N ASP A 65 9.73 -12.69 13.78
CA ASP A 65 11.11 -12.63 14.23
C ASP A 65 12.00 -11.73 13.35
N LYS A 66 11.51 -11.27 12.21
CA LYS A 66 12.29 -10.45 11.28
C LYS A 66 12.30 -8.98 11.72
N PRO A 67 13.43 -8.25 11.49
CA PRO A 67 13.52 -6.82 11.82
C PRO A 67 12.37 -6.02 11.24
N GLY A 68 11.79 -5.13 12.05
CA GLY A 68 10.75 -4.17 11.65
C GLY A 68 9.36 -4.74 11.40
N VAL A 69 9.15 -6.06 11.48
CA VAL A 69 7.83 -6.66 11.21
C VAL A 69 6.81 -6.27 12.29
N ASP A 70 7.22 -6.07 13.51
CA ASP A 70 6.38 -5.52 14.59
C ASP A 70 5.79 -4.15 14.23
N LYS A 71 6.60 -3.21 13.75
CA LYS A 71 6.17 -1.89 13.29
C LYS A 71 5.29 -1.98 12.03
N ILE A 72 5.62 -2.88 11.11
CA ILE A 72 4.80 -3.14 9.92
C ILE A 72 3.40 -3.56 10.34
N LEU A 73 3.27 -4.52 11.25
CA LEU A 73 1.99 -5.00 11.76
C LEU A 73 1.22 -3.93 12.54
N GLN A 74 1.93 -3.12 13.36
CA GLN A 74 1.32 -2.01 14.08
C GLN A 74 0.71 -0.99 13.11
N GLY A 75 1.42 -0.62 12.06
CA GLY A 75 0.92 0.29 11.02
C GLY A 75 -0.24 -0.33 10.23
N ALA A 76 -0.11 -1.59 9.81
CA ALA A 76 -1.15 -2.30 9.06
C ALA A 76 -2.48 -2.41 9.82
N GLY A 77 -2.42 -2.65 11.13
CA GLY A 77 -3.61 -2.70 11.97
C GLY A 77 -4.36 -1.37 12.13
N ARG A 78 -3.75 -0.24 11.72
CA ARG A 78 -4.30 1.11 11.83
C ARG A 78 -4.50 1.81 10.49
N ILE A 79 -4.15 1.15 9.38
CA ILE A 79 -4.16 1.78 8.05
C ILE A 79 -5.58 2.04 7.52
N ALA A 80 -6.57 1.27 7.94
CA ALA A 80 -7.99 1.42 7.59
C ALA A 80 -8.63 2.60 8.32
N ALA A 81 -8.07 3.80 8.17
CA ALA A 81 -8.54 5.00 8.82
C ALA A 81 -9.65 5.69 8.02
N GLN A 82 -10.44 6.54 8.74
CA GLN A 82 -11.53 7.31 8.13
C GLN A 82 -11.04 8.61 7.48
N ASP A 83 -9.81 9.03 7.77
CA ASP A 83 -9.19 10.22 7.23
C ASP A 83 -7.75 9.96 6.79
N ILE A 84 -7.29 10.77 5.82
CA ILE A 84 -5.99 10.60 5.19
C ILE A 84 -4.82 10.89 6.14
N ALA A 85 -4.97 11.79 7.11
CA ALA A 85 -3.90 12.14 8.03
C ALA A 85 -3.61 10.98 8.99
N THR A 86 -4.66 10.34 9.49
CA THR A 86 -4.54 9.14 10.34
C THR A 86 -3.95 7.97 9.55
N ALA A 87 -4.39 7.75 8.29
CA ALA A 87 -3.82 6.72 7.41
C ALA A 87 -2.33 6.97 7.14
N ARG A 88 -1.93 8.20 6.85
CA ARG A 88 -0.53 8.59 6.66
C ARG A 88 0.32 8.39 7.91
N SER A 89 -0.22 8.67 9.09
CA SER A 89 0.46 8.41 10.35
C SER A 89 0.68 6.91 10.60
N ALA A 90 -0.32 6.08 10.30
CA ALA A 90 -0.19 4.63 10.36
C ALA A 90 0.83 4.11 9.34
N PHE A 91 0.83 4.67 8.12
CA PHE A 91 1.78 4.32 7.08
C PHE A 91 3.22 4.73 7.45
N LYS A 92 3.43 5.85 8.18
CA LYS A 92 4.76 6.23 8.70
C LYS A 92 5.32 5.12 9.59
N THR A 93 4.55 4.64 10.56
CA THR A 93 4.96 3.52 11.43
C THR A 93 5.28 2.26 10.61
N MET A 94 4.44 1.93 9.64
CA MET A 94 4.66 0.80 8.72
C MET A 94 5.94 0.98 7.91
N SER A 95 6.24 2.20 7.43
CA SER A 95 7.41 2.51 6.62
C SER A 95 8.72 2.41 7.40
N GLU A 96 8.72 2.82 8.67
CA GLU A 96 9.87 2.63 9.57
C GLU A 96 10.23 1.14 9.65
N GLY A 97 9.22 0.29 9.89
CA GLY A 97 9.43 -1.16 9.92
C GLY A 97 9.83 -1.73 8.56
N MET A 98 9.24 -1.25 7.46
CA MET A 98 9.56 -1.74 6.11
C MET A 98 11.01 -1.43 5.72
N ILE A 99 11.53 -0.28 6.12
CA ILE A 99 12.94 0.08 5.90
C ILE A 99 13.86 -0.87 6.67
N GLU A 100 13.57 -1.15 7.94
CA GLU A 100 14.34 -2.12 8.75
C GLU A 100 14.30 -3.51 8.12
N TYR A 101 13.11 -3.96 7.70
CA TYR A 101 12.90 -5.25 7.06
C TYR A 101 13.68 -5.38 5.73
N ALA A 102 13.66 -4.35 4.89
CA ALA A 102 14.35 -4.37 3.61
C ALA A 102 15.87 -4.19 3.75
N LYS A 103 16.35 -3.43 4.75
CA LYS A 103 17.79 -3.32 5.04
C LYS A 103 18.41 -4.66 5.47
N ALA A 104 17.64 -5.51 6.13
CA ALA A 104 18.09 -6.83 6.57
C ALA A 104 18.20 -7.87 5.45
N ASP A 105 17.64 -7.57 4.25
CA ASP A 105 17.59 -8.53 3.14
C ASP A 105 17.84 -7.81 1.79
N PRO A 106 19.04 -7.95 1.20
CA PRO A 106 19.39 -7.30 -0.07
C PRO A 106 18.45 -7.63 -1.24
N ASP A 107 17.78 -8.79 -1.22
CA ASP A 107 16.82 -9.13 -2.29
C ASP A 107 15.59 -8.22 -2.26
N LYS A 108 15.25 -7.67 -1.12
CA LYS A 108 14.12 -6.73 -0.97
C LYS A 108 14.47 -5.30 -1.41
N GLN A 109 15.75 -5.01 -1.57
CA GLN A 109 16.25 -3.73 -2.03
C GLN A 109 16.18 -3.61 -3.56
N LYS A 110 16.22 -4.74 -4.28
CA LYS A 110 16.24 -4.76 -5.76
C LYS A 110 14.99 -4.11 -6.36
N GLY A 111 15.20 -3.10 -7.20
CA GLY A 111 14.13 -2.34 -7.85
C GLY A 111 13.31 -1.47 -6.89
N ASN A 112 13.80 -1.26 -5.66
CA ASN A 112 13.19 -0.38 -4.66
C ASN A 112 14.21 0.64 -4.17
N MET A 113 13.73 1.75 -3.65
CA MET A 113 14.57 2.80 -3.07
C MET A 113 13.98 3.33 -1.77
N ILE A 114 14.83 3.84 -0.88
CA ILE A 114 14.39 4.65 0.26
C ILE A 114 14.32 6.10 -0.20
N VAL A 115 13.25 6.78 0.20
CA VAL A 115 13.09 8.22 0.01
C VAL A 115 12.82 8.88 1.36
N HIS A 116 13.37 10.06 1.59
CA HIS A 116 13.13 10.86 2.79
C HIS A 116 12.72 12.29 2.38
N CYS A 117 11.59 12.77 2.87
CA CYS A 117 11.16 14.16 2.71
C CYS A 117 11.16 14.86 4.07
N THR A 118 11.96 15.92 4.20
CA THR A 118 12.10 16.70 5.45
C THR A 118 10.88 17.55 5.77
N MET A 119 10.02 17.83 4.79
CA MET A 119 8.89 18.74 4.93
C MET A 119 7.63 18.09 5.53
N THR A 120 7.54 16.74 5.49
CA THR A 120 6.38 16.01 5.99
C THR A 120 6.19 16.17 7.50
N PHE A 121 4.96 15.98 7.98
CA PHE A 121 4.62 16.06 9.40
C PHE A 121 5.09 17.34 10.08
N ALA A 122 4.80 18.48 9.46
CA ALA A 122 5.17 19.81 9.95
C ALA A 122 6.68 19.99 10.15
N GLY A 123 7.49 19.47 9.21
CA GLY A 123 8.94 19.63 9.22
C GLY A 123 9.70 18.61 10.08
N LYS A 124 9.02 17.61 10.64
CA LYS A 124 9.67 16.50 11.34
C LYS A 124 10.31 15.50 10.39
N GLY A 125 9.82 15.47 9.15
CA GLY A 125 10.28 14.54 8.13
C GLY A 125 9.69 13.12 8.27
N ALA A 126 9.79 12.37 7.19
CA ALA A 126 9.51 10.93 7.18
C ALA A 126 10.19 10.25 5.99
N ALA A 127 10.50 8.98 6.16
CA ALA A 127 11.06 8.13 5.11
C ALA A 127 10.07 7.02 4.72
N TRP A 128 10.21 6.51 3.50
CA TRP A 128 9.45 5.38 3.02
C TRP A 128 10.22 4.58 1.97
N VAL A 129 9.76 3.38 1.69
CA VAL A 129 10.22 2.55 0.57
C VAL A 129 9.26 2.72 -0.60
N GLN A 130 9.78 2.90 -1.81
CA GLN A 130 9.00 2.86 -3.03
C GLN A 130 9.75 2.14 -4.15
N LYS A 131 9.08 1.86 -5.26
CA LYS A 131 9.75 1.40 -6.48
C LYS A 131 10.73 2.45 -6.99
N GLU A 132 11.84 1.99 -7.59
CA GLU A 132 12.74 2.89 -8.30
C GLU A 132 12.00 3.70 -9.37
N GLY A 133 12.39 4.96 -9.54
CA GLY A 133 11.77 5.87 -10.49
C GLY A 133 11.51 7.24 -9.90
N LYS A 134 10.43 7.86 -10.34
CA LYS A 134 10.02 9.19 -9.87
C LYS A 134 9.52 9.10 -8.42
N VAL A 135 9.91 10.07 -7.60
CA VAL A 135 9.42 10.17 -6.22
C VAL A 135 7.92 10.39 -6.21
N MET A 136 7.21 9.58 -5.42
CA MET A 136 5.77 9.63 -5.19
C MET A 136 5.52 9.67 -3.68
N ASN A 137 5.36 10.88 -3.14
CA ASN A 137 5.28 11.12 -1.71
C ASN A 137 3.92 10.72 -1.13
N PRO A 138 3.84 9.66 -0.30
CA PRO A 138 2.58 9.18 0.27
C PRO A 138 2.04 10.08 1.40
N TYR A 139 2.89 10.93 1.96
CA TYR A 139 2.53 11.76 3.11
C TYR A 139 1.93 13.09 2.73
N GLU A 140 2.29 13.61 1.56
CA GLU A 140 1.86 14.94 1.10
C GLU A 140 0.95 14.88 -0.12
N GLY A 141 0.93 13.75 -0.86
CA GLY A 141 0.10 13.59 -2.03
C GLY A 141 0.33 14.68 -3.09
N ALA A 142 -0.73 15.13 -3.73
CA ALA A 142 -0.66 16.12 -4.80
C ALA A 142 0.02 17.44 -4.39
N MET A 143 0.00 17.80 -3.10
CA MET A 143 0.57 19.04 -2.60
C MET A 143 2.09 19.08 -2.77
N MET A 144 2.78 17.98 -2.45
CA MET A 144 4.24 17.87 -2.61
C MET A 144 4.64 16.48 -3.12
N LEU A 145 3.94 15.99 -4.17
CA LEU A 145 4.04 14.63 -4.68
C LEU A 145 5.47 14.16 -4.97
N HIS A 146 6.33 15.07 -5.37
CA HIS A 146 7.71 14.77 -5.76
C HIS A 146 8.75 15.26 -4.75
N CYS A 147 8.32 15.66 -3.55
CA CYS A 147 9.21 16.03 -2.47
C CYS A 147 9.84 14.78 -1.86
N GLY A 148 11.16 14.78 -1.80
CA GLY A 148 11.98 13.78 -1.12
C GLY A 148 13.28 13.48 -1.87
N ASP A 149 14.30 13.16 -1.10
CA ASP A 149 15.61 12.78 -1.57
C ASP A 149 15.80 11.28 -1.44
N LYS A 150 16.44 10.67 -2.46
CA LYS A 150 16.79 9.26 -2.41
C LYS A 150 17.95 9.04 -1.44
N LEU A 151 17.77 8.12 -0.50
CA LEU A 151 18.82 7.64 0.41
C LEU A 151 19.45 6.34 -0.10
N GLN A 152 20.68 6.08 0.27
CA GLN A 152 21.31 4.78 0.09
C GLN A 152 20.77 3.80 1.16
N TRP A 153 20.77 2.51 0.85
CA TRP A 153 20.34 1.50 1.82
C TRP A 153 21.24 1.41 3.05
N SER A 154 22.50 1.87 2.94
CA SER A 154 23.47 1.97 4.05
C SER A 154 23.28 3.19 4.92
N ASP A 155 22.54 4.23 4.45
CA ASP A 155 22.42 5.49 5.17
C ASP A 155 21.59 5.32 6.45
N GLU A 156 21.92 6.07 7.47
CA GLU A 156 21.04 6.25 8.62
C GLU A 156 19.81 7.07 8.19
N ILE A 157 18.65 6.65 8.66
CA ILE A 157 17.43 7.42 8.43
C ILE A 157 17.43 8.61 9.39
N PRO A 158 17.31 9.85 8.88
CA PRO A 158 17.26 11.02 9.77
C PRO A 158 16.16 10.86 10.82
N ALA A 159 16.46 11.28 12.05
CA ALA A 159 15.49 11.25 13.15
C ALA A 159 14.29 12.13 12.79
N THR A 160 13.06 11.62 13.05
CA THR A 160 11.78 12.24 12.65
C THR A 160 10.91 12.55 13.88
#